data_1e8ac0f26ed1b6c2b4bba0addf9c7ff4
#
_entry.id   1e8ac0f26ed1b6c2b4bba0addf9c7ff4
#
_cell.length_a   1.000
_cell.length_b   1.000
_cell.length_c   1.000
_cell.angle_alpha   90.00
_cell.angle_beta   90.00
_cell.angle_gamma   90.00
#
_symmetry.space_group_name_H-M   'P 1'
#
loop_
_entity.id
_entity.type
_entity.pdbx_description
1 polymer ?
#
loop_
_entity_poly.entity_id
_entity_poly.type
_entity_poly.pdbx_seq_one_letter_code
_entity_poly.pdbx_strand_id
1 'polypeptide(L)'
;MKTTATVISFLLIIVVALNAIAQGTPLVVYNSDGDEIGTLKVLDNQGVKYVLLEEISKLFGGTRQNQPLLGRVTLIMKEKRIVVTINQNKVKINDDEFTFSKPSVNISGKTAVPVDFLTRILSRVLGNRIVLDQEQWTLEITDGSFDRRAEHEADLGIPIKTYSSTFRVMIDPGHGGFDTGVRGKDNVLEKELTLEVSRKIKELLDDKEGIEVFLTRNDDRYMTSVERVNFANNLRGNVLLSIHFNWSPSQNSKGFNVCINSDRIRMAPEASTASISGADMFTGHSKKFATEIRSRLTSVISTGGKEKEAPLTITNGLFMPCVLLEVLYLSNQKDLDILYKSEFIDTVATSLSDSILAFNRVVAAQKNSTD
;
A
#
# COMPACT_ATOMS: atom_id res chain seq x y z
N MET A 1 -25.80 -54.39 -24.63
CA MET A 1 -25.44 -53.23 -25.49
C MET A 1 -25.75 -51.85 -24.87
N LYS A 2 -25.97 -51.71 -23.56
CA LYS A 2 -26.24 -50.39 -22.90
C LYS A 2 -25.08 -49.82 -22.11
N THR A 3 -23.98 -50.54 -21.93
CA THR A 3 -22.82 -50.10 -21.12
C THR A 3 -21.73 -49.35 -21.89
N THR A 4 -21.68 -49.51 -23.21
CA THR A 4 -20.66 -48.84 -24.05
C THR A 4 -20.97 -47.38 -24.40
N ALA A 5 -22.26 -47.01 -24.45
CA ALA A 5 -22.66 -45.64 -24.77
C ALA A 5 -22.39 -44.64 -23.61
N THR A 6 -22.51 -45.14 -22.37
CA THR A 6 -22.31 -44.28 -21.17
C THR A 6 -20.82 -43.95 -20.93
N VAL A 7 -19.91 -44.88 -21.24
CA VAL A 7 -18.46 -44.67 -21.09
C VAL A 7 -17.93 -43.70 -22.15
N ILE A 8 -18.48 -43.80 -23.40
CA ILE A 8 -18.06 -42.89 -24.48
C ILE A 8 -18.54 -41.44 -24.19
N SER A 9 -19.75 -41.25 -23.65
CA SER A 9 -20.25 -39.93 -23.24
C SER A 9 -19.43 -39.31 -22.09
N PHE A 10 -19.02 -40.13 -21.11
CA PHE A 10 -18.19 -39.63 -20.00
C PHE A 10 -16.76 -39.26 -20.45
N LEU A 11 -16.21 -40.07 -21.39
CA LEU A 11 -14.88 -39.78 -21.97
C LEU A 11 -14.92 -38.51 -22.84
N LEU A 12 -16.01 -38.31 -23.60
CA LEU A 12 -16.18 -37.11 -24.44
C LEU A 12 -16.35 -35.83 -23.60
N ILE A 13 -17.07 -35.92 -22.47
CA ILE A 13 -17.23 -34.79 -21.54
C ILE A 13 -15.89 -34.45 -20.85
N ILE A 14 -15.09 -35.46 -20.48
CA ILE A 14 -13.76 -35.23 -19.88
C ILE A 14 -12.78 -34.62 -20.90
N VAL A 15 -12.82 -35.09 -22.17
CA VAL A 15 -11.97 -34.54 -23.25
C VAL A 15 -12.39 -33.10 -23.61
N VAL A 16 -13.69 -32.79 -23.61
CA VAL A 16 -14.19 -31.43 -23.83
C VAL A 16 -13.85 -30.51 -22.63
N ALA A 17 -13.95 -31.00 -21.38
CA ALA A 17 -13.55 -30.27 -20.20
C ALA A 17 -12.03 -30.04 -20.15
N LEU A 18 -11.21 -31.02 -20.53
CA LEU A 18 -9.74 -30.86 -20.63
C LEU A 18 -9.33 -29.92 -21.76
N ASN A 19 -10.07 -29.85 -22.88
CA ASN A 19 -9.82 -28.87 -23.93
C ASN A 19 -10.29 -27.46 -23.56
N ALA A 20 -11.34 -27.32 -22.74
CA ALA A 20 -11.78 -26.01 -22.23
C ALA A 20 -10.76 -25.37 -21.23
N ILE A 21 -10.02 -26.21 -20.50
CA ILE A 21 -8.93 -25.77 -19.63
C ILE A 21 -7.69 -25.28 -20.44
N ALA A 22 -7.56 -25.70 -21.70
CA ALA A 22 -6.44 -25.34 -22.58
C ALA A 22 -6.65 -24.06 -23.39
N GLN A 23 -7.85 -23.49 -23.41
CA GLN A 23 -8.14 -22.19 -24.04
C GLN A 23 -8.19 -21.11 -22.98
N GLY A 24 -7.02 -20.45 -22.75
CA GLY A 24 -6.97 -19.30 -21.85
C GLY A 24 -7.84 -18.14 -22.35
N THR A 25 -8.32 -17.33 -21.43
CA THR A 25 -9.09 -16.12 -21.74
C THR A 25 -8.18 -15.12 -22.49
N PRO A 26 -8.61 -14.54 -23.62
CA PRO A 26 -7.85 -13.51 -24.28
C PRO A 26 -7.87 -12.22 -23.44
N LEU A 27 -6.71 -11.61 -23.24
CA LEU A 27 -6.53 -10.28 -22.67
C LEU A 27 -6.21 -9.35 -23.83
N VAL A 28 -7.15 -8.48 -24.21
CA VAL A 28 -6.99 -7.55 -25.33
C VAL A 28 -6.17 -6.34 -24.88
N VAL A 29 -5.17 -5.96 -25.67
CA VAL A 29 -4.23 -4.87 -25.33
C VAL A 29 -4.44 -3.69 -26.26
N TYR A 30 -4.66 -2.51 -25.67
CA TYR A 30 -4.89 -1.25 -26.38
C TYR A 30 -3.71 -0.28 -26.14
N ASN A 31 -3.39 0.53 -27.14
CA ASN A 31 -2.48 1.67 -26.99
C ASN A 31 -3.20 2.90 -26.40
N SER A 32 -2.47 4.01 -26.23
CA SER A 32 -3.00 5.28 -25.73
C SER A 32 -4.08 5.91 -26.62
N ASP A 33 -4.08 5.59 -27.90
CA ASP A 33 -5.04 6.10 -28.89
C ASP A 33 -6.34 5.28 -28.92
N GLY A 34 -6.39 4.18 -28.10
CA GLY A 34 -7.51 3.25 -28.05
C GLY A 34 -7.48 2.18 -29.15
N ASP A 35 -6.40 2.07 -29.92
CA ASP A 35 -6.26 1.03 -30.94
C ASP A 35 -5.81 -0.29 -30.31
N GLU A 36 -6.40 -1.40 -30.77
CA GLU A 36 -5.96 -2.73 -30.38
C GLU A 36 -4.59 -3.05 -30.98
N ILE A 37 -3.60 -3.32 -30.11
CA ILE A 37 -2.24 -3.71 -30.53
C ILE A 37 -1.99 -5.20 -30.48
N GLY A 38 -2.91 -5.96 -29.91
CA GLY A 38 -2.88 -7.42 -29.89
C GLY A 38 -3.50 -8.03 -28.63
N THR A 39 -3.28 -9.33 -28.45
CA THR A 39 -3.83 -10.10 -27.33
C THR A 39 -2.76 -10.90 -26.61
N LEU A 40 -2.92 -11.07 -25.29
CA LEU A 40 -2.18 -11.99 -24.46
C LEU A 40 -3.14 -13.10 -23.98
N LYS A 41 -2.62 -14.30 -23.82
CA LYS A 41 -3.42 -15.43 -23.30
C LYS A 41 -3.32 -15.50 -21.80
N VAL A 42 -4.45 -15.37 -21.10
CA VAL A 42 -4.53 -15.55 -19.65
C VAL A 42 -4.79 -17.02 -19.33
N LEU A 43 -3.89 -17.61 -18.57
CA LEU A 43 -3.94 -19.00 -18.11
C LEU A 43 -4.34 -19.04 -16.64
N ASP A 44 -5.25 -19.94 -16.28
CA ASP A 44 -5.55 -20.23 -14.89
C ASP A 44 -4.66 -21.37 -14.38
N ASN A 45 -3.96 -21.11 -13.28
CA ASN A 45 -3.22 -22.13 -12.57
C ASN A 45 -3.59 -22.09 -11.08
N GLN A 46 -4.42 -23.02 -10.65
CA GLN A 46 -4.90 -23.13 -9.26
C GLN A 46 -5.57 -21.82 -8.74
N GLY A 47 -6.39 -21.18 -9.57
CA GLY A 47 -7.10 -19.95 -9.25
C GLY A 47 -6.26 -18.66 -9.40
N VAL A 48 -4.99 -18.78 -9.74
CA VAL A 48 -4.12 -17.64 -10.05
C VAL A 48 -4.03 -17.45 -11.56
N LYS A 49 -4.21 -16.22 -12.02
CA LYS A 49 -4.15 -15.86 -13.44
C LYS A 49 -2.72 -15.53 -13.86
N TYR A 50 -2.25 -16.14 -14.92
CA TYR A 50 -0.89 -16.01 -15.45
C TYR A 50 -0.91 -15.62 -16.92
N VAL A 51 0.17 -14.97 -17.38
CA VAL A 51 0.49 -14.71 -18.79
C VAL A 51 1.87 -15.26 -19.13
N LEU A 52 2.07 -15.66 -20.36
CA LEU A 52 3.35 -16.21 -20.80
C LEU A 52 4.36 -15.10 -21.09
N LEU A 53 5.58 -15.19 -20.54
CA LEU A 53 6.64 -14.24 -20.81
C LEU A 53 7.00 -14.13 -22.30
N GLU A 54 6.82 -15.23 -23.05
CA GLU A 54 7.09 -15.21 -24.49
C GLU A 54 6.07 -14.35 -25.27
N GLU A 55 4.79 -14.36 -24.86
CA GLU A 55 3.74 -13.54 -25.48
C GLU A 55 3.96 -12.07 -25.17
N ILE A 56 4.30 -11.73 -23.90
CA ILE A 56 4.68 -10.39 -23.49
C ILE A 56 5.85 -9.90 -24.33
N SER A 57 6.92 -10.71 -24.41
CA SER A 57 8.11 -10.38 -25.18
C SER A 57 7.81 -10.14 -26.66
N LYS A 58 6.95 -10.96 -27.27
CA LYS A 58 6.55 -10.84 -28.66
C LYS A 58 5.71 -9.59 -28.91
N LEU A 59 4.74 -9.31 -28.05
CA LEU A 59 3.80 -8.19 -28.23
C LEU A 59 4.50 -6.84 -28.03
N PHE A 60 5.41 -6.74 -27.06
CA PHE A 60 6.10 -5.49 -26.71
C PHE A 60 7.53 -5.35 -27.27
N GLY A 61 7.89 -6.18 -28.25
CA GLY A 61 9.14 -6.06 -29.00
C GLY A 61 10.39 -6.39 -28.19
N GLY A 62 10.31 -7.31 -27.23
CA GLY A 62 11.44 -7.74 -26.43
C GLY A 62 12.16 -8.96 -27.00
N THR A 63 13.44 -9.15 -26.63
CA THR A 63 14.20 -10.38 -26.87
C THR A 63 14.30 -11.20 -25.59
N ARG A 64 14.33 -12.52 -25.73
CA ARG A 64 14.30 -13.46 -24.60
C ARG A 64 15.50 -14.41 -24.65
N GLN A 65 16.13 -14.61 -23.49
CA GLN A 65 17.17 -15.61 -23.28
C GLN A 65 16.75 -16.54 -22.14
N ASN A 66 16.64 -17.82 -22.39
CA ASN A 66 16.36 -18.81 -21.37
C ASN A 66 17.69 -19.35 -20.79
N GLN A 67 17.74 -19.46 -19.47
CA GLN A 67 18.84 -20.10 -18.73
C GLN A 67 18.27 -21.24 -17.87
N PRO A 68 17.92 -22.39 -18.48
CA PRO A 68 17.17 -23.46 -17.82
C PRO A 68 17.88 -24.03 -16.60
N LEU A 69 19.20 -24.16 -16.67
CA LEU A 69 20.02 -24.66 -15.55
C LEU A 69 19.97 -23.77 -14.31
N LEU A 70 19.71 -22.47 -14.49
CA LEU A 70 19.59 -21.49 -13.41
C LEU A 70 18.13 -21.21 -13.03
N GLY A 71 17.18 -21.85 -13.71
CA GLY A 71 15.75 -21.54 -13.53
C GLY A 71 15.40 -20.09 -13.84
N ARG A 72 16.11 -19.45 -14.78
CA ARG A 72 15.98 -18.02 -15.09
C ARG A 72 15.60 -17.77 -16.53
N VAL A 73 14.81 -16.70 -16.73
CA VAL A 73 14.52 -16.14 -18.04
C VAL A 73 14.90 -14.66 -18.01
N THR A 74 15.73 -14.24 -18.95
CA THR A 74 16.07 -12.85 -19.15
C THR A 74 15.31 -12.30 -20.34
N LEU A 75 14.59 -11.19 -20.16
CA LEU A 75 14.02 -10.38 -21.23
C LEU A 75 14.86 -9.11 -21.38
N ILE A 76 15.07 -8.68 -22.62
CA ILE A 76 15.62 -7.35 -22.94
C ILE A 76 14.53 -6.60 -23.70
N MET A 77 14.04 -5.50 -23.13
CA MET A 77 12.93 -4.71 -23.65
C MET A 77 13.16 -3.24 -23.34
N LYS A 78 13.03 -2.36 -24.32
CA LYS A 78 13.32 -0.91 -24.16
C LYS A 78 14.67 -0.67 -23.44
N GLU A 79 15.72 -1.37 -23.87
CA GLU A 79 17.08 -1.30 -23.31
C GLU A 79 17.21 -1.73 -21.83
N LYS A 80 16.14 -2.19 -21.21
CA LYS A 80 16.15 -2.71 -19.84
C LYS A 80 16.28 -4.22 -19.85
N ARG A 81 17.11 -4.72 -18.92
CA ARG A 81 17.32 -6.15 -18.69
C ARG A 81 16.41 -6.60 -17.54
N ILE A 82 15.48 -7.50 -17.83
CA ILE A 82 14.50 -8.03 -16.89
C ILE A 82 14.84 -9.49 -16.62
N VAL A 83 15.15 -9.86 -15.38
CA VAL A 83 15.49 -11.24 -15.00
C VAL A 83 14.40 -11.80 -14.10
N VAL A 84 13.66 -12.78 -14.61
CA VAL A 84 12.64 -13.52 -13.88
C VAL A 84 13.23 -14.86 -13.46
N THR A 85 13.15 -15.20 -12.16
CA THR A 85 13.54 -16.52 -11.63
C THR A 85 12.28 -17.34 -11.39
N ILE A 86 12.22 -18.54 -11.99
CA ILE A 86 11.05 -19.45 -11.88
C ILE A 86 10.86 -19.87 -10.41
N ASN A 87 9.64 -19.99 -9.97
CA ASN A 87 9.20 -20.29 -8.60
C ASN A 87 9.58 -19.20 -7.58
N GLN A 88 9.92 -17.99 -8.03
CA GLN A 88 10.09 -16.83 -7.18
C GLN A 88 9.13 -15.72 -7.59
N ASN A 89 8.73 -14.91 -6.62
CA ASN A 89 7.92 -13.71 -6.86
C ASN A 89 8.78 -12.45 -7.00
N LYS A 90 10.05 -12.63 -7.31
CA LYS A 90 11.05 -11.56 -7.47
C LYS A 90 11.48 -11.46 -8.92
N VAL A 91 11.70 -10.23 -9.36
CA VAL A 91 12.23 -9.90 -10.69
C VAL A 91 13.27 -8.80 -10.55
N LYS A 92 14.33 -8.86 -11.33
CA LYS A 92 15.30 -7.77 -11.43
C LYS A 92 15.06 -7.00 -12.73
N ILE A 93 15.03 -5.67 -12.65
CA ILE A 93 15.10 -4.78 -13.81
C ILE A 93 16.43 -4.04 -13.71
N ASN A 94 17.38 -4.37 -14.58
CA ASN A 94 18.79 -4.02 -14.45
C ASN A 94 19.35 -4.51 -13.09
N ASP A 95 19.70 -3.60 -12.19
CA ASP A 95 20.22 -3.92 -10.86
C ASP A 95 19.16 -3.83 -9.75
N ASP A 96 17.99 -3.28 -10.05
CA ASP A 96 16.89 -3.10 -9.07
C ASP A 96 16.06 -4.38 -8.95
N GLU A 97 15.69 -4.76 -7.71
CA GLU A 97 14.83 -5.91 -7.43
C GLU A 97 13.41 -5.45 -7.10
N PHE A 98 12.42 -6.09 -7.74
CA PHE A 98 10.99 -5.86 -7.54
C PHE A 98 10.27 -7.17 -7.22
N THR A 99 9.06 -7.06 -6.66
CA THR A 99 8.23 -8.22 -6.33
C THR A 99 6.88 -8.12 -7.04
N PHE A 100 6.26 -9.27 -7.28
CA PHE A 100 4.88 -9.39 -7.74
C PHE A 100 4.10 -10.37 -6.83
N SER A 101 2.78 -10.41 -6.97
CA SER A 101 1.86 -11.01 -5.98
C SER A 101 2.07 -12.50 -5.73
N LYS A 102 2.42 -13.26 -6.77
CA LYS A 102 2.56 -14.71 -6.73
C LYS A 102 3.84 -15.13 -7.47
N PRO A 103 4.47 -16.27 -7.14
CA PRO A 103 5.64 -16.75 -7.86
C PRO A 103 5.38 -16.94 -9.36
N SER A 104 6.40 -16.67 -10.19
CA SER A 104 6.43 -17.13 -11.57
C SER A 104 6.44 -18.68 -11.61
N VAL A 105 5.84 -19.25 -12.61
CA VAL A 105 5.71 -20.73 -12.73
C VAL A 105 6.13 -21.22 -14.10
N ASN A 106 6.34 -22.52 -14.22
CA ASN A 106 6.47 -23.17 -15.51
C ASN A 106 5.14 -23.84 -15.86
N ILE A 107 4.53 -23.44 -16.98
CA ILE A 107 3.32 -24.06 -17.52
C ILE A 107 3.66 -24.65 -18.88
N SER A 108 3.58 -25.98 -18.99
CA SER A 108 3.86 -26.73 -20.23
C SER A 108 5.20 -26.35 -20.89
N GLY A 109 6.27 -26.22 -20.09
CA GLY A 109 7.61 -25.89 -20.56
C GLY A 109 7.87 -24.39 -20.80
N LYS A 110 6.86 -23.53 -20.58
CA LYS A 110 6.94 -22.08 -20.77
C LYS A 110 6.89 -21.34 -19.44
N THR A 111 7.66 -20.29 -19.30
CA THR A 111 7.64 -19.45 -18.10
C THR A 111 6.43 -18.53 -18.15
N ALA A 112 5.61 -18.60 -17.11
CA ALA A 112 4.45 -17.75 -16.91
C ALA A 112 4.65 -16.86 -15.66
N VAL A 113 4.16 -15.65 -15.74
CA VAL A 113 4.15 -14.66 -14.65
C VAL A 113 2.72 -14.31 -14.31
N PRO A 114 2.40 -13.98 -13.03
CA PRO A 114 1.05 -13.57 -12.68
C PRO A 114 0.69 -12.28 -13.41
N VAL A 115 -0.62 -12.06 -13.64
CA VAL A 115 -1.10 -10.91 -14.46
C VAL A 115 -0.73 -9.55 -13.90
N ASP A 116 -0.49 -9.43 -12.59
CA ASP A 116 0.02 -8.19 -11.98
C ASP A 116 1.45 -7.82 -12.42
N PHE A 117 2.20 -8.76 -13.03
CA PHE A 117 3.46 -8.44 -13.70
C PHE A 117 3.26 -7.38 -14.80
N LEU A 118 2.12 -7.37 -15.49
CA LEU A 118 1.82 -6.41 -16.55
C LEU A 118 1.75 -4.98 -15.99
N THR A 119 1.07 -4.80 -14.90
CA THR A 119 0.87 -3.48 -14.31
C THR A 119 2.06 -3.02 -13.47
N ARG A 120 2.74 -3.93 -12.77
CA ARG A 120 3.87 -3.62 -11.90
C ARG A 120 5.21 -3.51 -12.61
N ILE A 121 5.51 -4.48 -13.45
CA ILE A 121 6.84 -4.63 -14.05
C ILE A 121 6.87 -4.04 -15.46
N LEU A 122 5.87 -4.37 -16.29
CA LEU A 122 5.83 -3.89 -17.65
C LEU A 122 5.65 -2.38 -17.73
N SER A 123 4.86 -1.76 -16.85
CA SER A 123 4.74 -0.30 -16.72
C SER A 123 6.10 0.37 -16.50
N ARG A 124 6.92 -0.19 -15.60
CA ARG A 124 8.29 0.31 -15.34
C ARG A 124 9.20 0.16 -16.54
N VAL A 125 9.04 -0.92 -17.27
CA VAL A 125 9.86 -1.21 -18.45
C VAL A 125 9.52 -0.29 -19.60
N LEU A 126 8.23 -0.12 -19.90
CA LEU A 126 7.75 0.72 -21.00
C LEU A 126 7.82 2.21 -20.67
N GLY A 127 7.75 2.58 -19.39
CA GLY A 127 7.68 3.98 -18.94
C GLY A 127 6.27 4.57 -19.05
N ASN A 128 5.26 3.73 -19.34
CA ASN A 128 3.86 4.11 -19.51
C ASN A 128 3.02 3.61 -18.35
N ARG A 129 1.92 4.27 -18.06
CA ARG A 129 0.91 3.73 -17.16
C ARG A 129 0.17 2.60 -17.88
N ILE A 130 0.00 1.47 -17.21
CA ILE A 130 -0.75 0.31 -17.71
C ILE A 130 -1.92 0.03 -16.76
N VAL A 131 -3.12 -0.04 -17.35
CA VAL A 131 -4.37 -0.32 -16.64
C VAL A 131 -4.88 -1.69 -17.07
N LEU A 132 -5.16 -2.56 -16.10
CA LEU A 132 -5.73 -3.89 -16.32
C LEU A 132 -7.16 -3.92 -15.81
N ASP A 133 -8.12 -4.16 -16.70
CA ASP A 133 -9.50 -4.53 -16.35
C ASP A 133 -9.62 -6.07 -16.37
N GLN A 134 -9.86 -6.66 -15.19
CA GLN A 134 -10.01 -8.11 -15.05
C GLN A 134 -11.44 -8.61 -15.28
N GLU A 135 -12.43 -7.72 -15.36
CA GLU A 135 -13.80 -8.10 -15.68
C GLU A 135 -13.95 -8.25 -17.21
N GLN A 136 -13.41 -7.32 -17.96
CA GLN A 136 -13.44 -7.31 -19.44
C GLN A 136 -12.21 -7.95 -20.07
N TRP A 137 -11.18 -8.25 -19.29
CA TRP A 137 -9.88 -8.74 -19.75
C TRP A 137 -9.25 -7.83 -20.81
N THR A 138 -9.20 -6.53 -20.49
CA THR A 138 -8.51 -5.52 -21.31
C THR A 138 -7.31 -4.94 -20.59
N LEU A 139 -6.28 -4.59 -21.33
CA LEU A 139 -5.08 -3.93 -20.88
C LEU A 139 -4.88 -2.65 -21.68
N GLU A 140 -4.92 -1.50 -21.03
CA GLU A 140 -4.74 -0.20 -21.67
C GLU A 140 -3.37 0.37 -21.33
N ILE A 141 -2.62 0.81 -22.35
CA ILE A 141 -1.36 1.53 -22.21
C ILE A 141 -1.66 3.00 -22.45
N THR A 142 -1.47 3.84 -21.45
CA THR A 142 -1.81 5.25 -21.52
C THR A 142 -0.55 6.11 -21.68
N ASP A 143 -0.67 7.30 -22.26
CA ASP A 143 0.44 8.26 -22.47
C ASP A 143 0.95 8.92 -21.19
N GLY A 144 0.34 8.65 -20.04
CA GLY A 144 0.82 9.12 -18.77
C GLY A 144 2.20 8.53 -18.45
N SER A 145 3.13 9.36 -17.98
CA SER A 145 4.38 8.87 -17.39
C SER A 145 4.06 7.86 -16.28
N PHE A 146 4.85 6.78 -16.21
CA PHE A 146 4.76 5.82 -15.12
C PHE A 146 4.82 6.56 -13.77
N ASP A 147 3.68 6.66 -13.09
CA ASP A 147 3.59 7.21 -11.75
C ASP A 147 3.72 6.05 -10.74
N ARG A 148 4.69 6.15 -9.84
CA ARG A 148 4.88 5.16 -8.76
C ARG A 148 3.64 4.98 -7.88
N ARG A 149 2.74 5.97 -7.83
CA ARG A 149 1.43 5.84 -7.16
C ARG A 149 0.52 4.87 -7.90
N ALA A 150 0.46 4.97 -9.23
CA ALA A 150 -0.34 4.07 -10.07
C ALA A 150 0.12 2.61 -9.96
N GLU A 151 1.41 2.38 -9.71
CA GLU A 151 1.96 1.03 -9.49
C GLU A 151 1.34 0.34 -8.27
N HIS A 152 1.17 1.08 -7.19
CA HIS A 152 0.58 0.53 -5.97
C HIS A 152 -0.92 0.26 -6.15
N GLU A 153 -1.60 1.05 -6.96
CA GLU A 153 -3.01 0.86 -7.30
C GLU A 153 -3.25 -0.41 -8.13
N ALA A 154 -2.36 -0.70 -9.07
CA ALA A 154 -2.39 -1.93 -9.85
C ALA A 154 -2.11 -3.19 -9.03
N ASP A 155 -1.39 -3.03 -7.91
CA ASP A 155 -0.99 -4.12 -7.01
C ASP A 155 -2.17 -4.80 -6.30
N LEU A 156 -3.29 -4.13 -6.18
CA LEU A 156 -4.41 -4.56 -5.37
C LEU A 156 -5.49 -5.29 -6.14
N GLY A 157 -5.36 -5.44 -7.48
CA GLY A 157 -6.38 -6.09 -8.32
C GLY A 157 -7.76 -5.41 -8.23
N ILE A 158 -7.80 -4.13 -7.84
CA ILE A 158 -9.03 -3.36 -7.72
C ILE A 158 -9.25 -2.62 -9.03
N PRO A 159 -10.42 -2.71 -9.66
CA PRO A 159 -10.74 -1.95 -10.85
C PRO A 159 -10.47 -0.46 -10.59
N ILE A 160 -9.71 0.19 -11.47
CA ILE A 160 -9.55 1.65 -11.43
C ILE A 160 -10.90 2.25 -11.83
N LYS A 161 -11.85 2.25 -10.90
CA LYS A 161 -12.95 3.19 -11.02
C LYS A 161 -12.37 4.57 -10.74
N THR A 162 -12.62 5.48 -11.65
CA THR A 162 -12.45 6.94 -11.56
C THR A 162 -12.08 7.41 -10.16
N TYR A 163 -11.01 8.19 -10.05
CA TYR A 163 -10.59 8.85 -8.81
C TYR A 163 -11.80 9.13 -7.93
N SER A 164 -11.97 8.36 -6.88
CA SER A 164 -12.94 8.69 -5.86
C SER A 164 -12.57 10.11 -5.40
N SER A 165 -13.51 11.02 -5.48
CA SER A 165 -13.37 12.37 -4.91
C SER A 165 -13.17 12.30 -3.39
N THR A 166 -13.17 11.09 -2.84
CA THR A 166 -13.16 10.77 -1.41
C THR A 166 -11.73 10.72 -0.87
N PHE A 167 -11.47 11.53 0.14
CA PHE A 167 -10.21 11.55 0.87
C PHE A 167 -10.21 10.46 1.94
N ARG A 168 -9.35 9.44 1.79
CA ARG A 168 -9.27 8.29 2.68
C ARG A 168 -8.24 8.51 3.77
N VAL A 169 -8.73 8.51 4.99
CA VAL A 169 -7.94 8.73 6.20
C VAL A 169 -7.70 7.40 6.90
N MET A 170 -6.45 7.02 7.04
CA MET A 170 -6.02 5.86 7.81
C MET A 170 -5.67 6.33 9.22
N ILE A 171 -6.39 5.84 10.23
CA ILE A 171 -6.05 6.05 11.63
C ILE A 171 -5.48 4.73 12.16
N ASP A 172 -4.32 4.82 12.77
CA ASP A 172 -3.61 3.67 13.32
C ASP A 172 -3.54 3.76 14.85
N PRO A 173 -4.47 3.12 15.57
CA PRO A 173 -4.37 2.99 17.03
C PRO A 173 -3.15 2.13 17.38
N GLY A 174 -2.11 2.71 18.01
CA GLY A 174 -0.91 1.98 18.40
C GLY A 174 -1.20 0.80 19.32
N HIS A 175 -0.32 -0.22 19.30
CA HIS A 175 -0.41 -1.42 20.14
C HIS A 175 -1.69 -2.25 19.91
N GLY A 176 -2.07 -3.10 20.88
CA GLY A 176 -3.26 -3.95 20.84
C GLY A 176 -2.96 -5.41 21.19
N GLY A 177 -3.98 -6.13 21.70
CA GLY A 177 -3.86 -7.51 22.16
C GLY A 177 -2.86 -7.66 23.30
N PHE A 178 -1.89 -8.53 23.13
CA PHE A 178 -0.83 -8.75 24.13
C PHE A 178 0.19 -7.60 24.22
N ASP A 179 0.31 -6.77 23.19
CA ASP A 179 1.10 -5.54 23.22
C ASP A 179 0.28 -4.43 23.88
N THR A 180 0.53 -4.20 25.16
CA THR A 180 -0.20 -3.18 25.92
C THR A 180 0.27 -1.75 25.65
N GLY A 181 1.43 -1.60 25.01
CA GLY A 181 2.15 -0.33 25.00
C GLY A 181 2.58 0.09 26.39
N VAL A 182 2.70 1.37 26.63
CA VAL A 182 3.02 1.93 27.94
C VAL A 182 1.91 1.62 28.94
N ARG A 183 2.31 1.16 30.12
CA ARG A 183 1.44 1.08 31.29
C ARG A 183 1.70 2.31 32.18
N GLY A 184 0.75 3.20 32.20
CA GLY A 184 0.77 4.38 33.06
C GLY A 184 0.42 4.04 34.51
N LYS A 185 0.33 5.09 35.35
CA LYS A 185 -0.22 4.95 36.71
C LYS A 185 -1.67 4.51 36.64
N ASP A 186 -2.18 3.95 37.73
CA ASP A 186 -3.56 3.46 37.85
C ASP A 186 -3.96 2.40 36.81
N ASN A 187 -2.94 1.67 36.28
CA ASN A 187 -3.11 0.64 35.26
C ASN A 187 -3.69 1.12 33.92
N VAL A 188 -3.65 2.40 33.61
CA VAL A 188 -4.03 2.93 32.29
C VAL A 188 -3.12 2.33 31.23
N LEU A 189 -3.70 1.72 30.19
CA LEU A 189 -2.98 1.08 29.10
C LEU A 189 -3.00 1.97 27.86
N GLU A 190 -1.84 2.16 27.26
CA GLU A 190 -1.71 2.94 26.01
C GLU A 190 -2.64 2.41 24.90
N LYS A 191 -2.70 1.08 24.72
CA LYS A 191 -3.55 0.45 23.72
C LYS A 191 -5.03 0.81 23.80
N GLU A 192 -5.54 1.05 25.01
CA GLU A 192 -6.94 1.42 25.25
C GLU A 192 -7.18 2.88 24.88
N LEU A 193 -6.30 3.77 25.32
CA LEU A 193 -6.36 5.19 25.02
C LEU A 193 -6.25 5.46 23.51
N THR A 194 -5.31 4.79 22.83
CA THR A 194 -5.12 4.95 21.40
C THR A 194 -6.35 4.52 20.61
N LEU A 195 -7.00 3.43 21.03
CA LEU A 195 -8.23 2.93 20.40
C LEU A 195 -9.41 3.89 20.65
N GLU A 196 -9.52 4.42 21.88
CA GLU A 196 -10.58 5.36 22.24
C GLU A 196 -10.50 6.65 21.42
N VAL A 197 -9.32 7.30 21.39
CA VAL A 197 -9.10 8.51 20.57
C VAL A 197 -9.40 8.24 19.09
N SER A 198 -8.92 7.10 18.57
CA SER A 198 -9.11 6.75 17.17
C SER A 198 -10.57 6.55 16.78
N ARG A 199 -11.36 5.91 17.65
CA ARG A 199 -12.81 5.71 17.44
C ARG A 199 -13.56 7.04 17.43
N LYS A 200 -13.21 7.96 18.33
CA LYS A 200 -13.81 9.29 18.37
C LYS A 200 -13.48 10.13 17.12
N ILE A 201 -12.24 10.05 16.62
CA ILE A 201 -11.87 10.70 15.35
C ILE A 201 -12.73 10.13 14.21
N LYS A 202 -12.88 8.81 14.15
CA LYS A 202 -13.70 8.17 13.13
C LYS A 202 -15.16 8.65 13.23
N GLU A 203 -15.77 8.65 14.41
CA GLU A 203 -17.12 9.12 14.66
C GLU A 203 -17.32 10.58 14.20
N LEU A 204 -16.38 11.48 14.49
CA LEU A 204 -16.44 12.89 14.10
C LEU A 204 -16.31 13.13 12.58
N LEU A 205 -15.71 12.17 11.86
CA LEU A 205 -15.43 12.32 10.43
C LEU A 205 -16.31 11.45 9.52
N ASP A 206 -17.00 10.43 10.05
CA ASP A 206 -17.79 9.48 9.24
C ASP A 206 -18.95 10.16 8.46
N ASP A 207 -19.52 11.24 8.99
CA ASP A 207 -20.59 12.00 8.32
C ASP A 207 -20.07 13.16 7.45
N LYS A 208 -18.75 13.29 7.28
CA LYS A 208 -18.18 14.37 6.45
C LYS A 208 -18.15 13.96 4.98
N GLU A 209 -18.83 14.71 4.15
CA GLU A 209 -18.85 14.50 2.71
C GLU A 209 -17.44 14.47 2.12
N GLY A 210 -17.16 13.48 1.29
CA GLY A 210 -15.88 13.32 0.64
C GLY A 210 -14.76 12.80 1.55
N ILE A 211 -15.06 12.32 2.77
CA ILE A 211 -14.11 11.70 3.70
C ILE A 211 -14.53 10.25 3.97
N GLU A 212 -13.56 9.34 3.94
CA GLU A 212 -13.72 7.96 4.43
C GLU A 212 -12.65 7.69 5.48
N VAL A 213 -13.03 7.16 6.64
CA VAL A 213 -12.10 6.89 7.75
C VAL A 213 -12.01 5.39 8.03
N PHE A 214 -10.79 4.88 8.05
CA PHE A 214 -10.48 3.49 8.32
C PHE A 214 -9.53 3.39 9.52
N LEU A 215 -9.85 2.48 10.45
CA LEU A 215 -8.97 2.16 11.57
C LEU A 215 -8.18 0.90 11.24
N THR A 216 -6.87 0.88 11.49
CA THR A 216 -6.06 -0.35 11.31
C THR A 216 -6.56 -1.47 12.21
N ARG A 217 -7.01 -1.15 13.42
CA ARG A 217 -7.76 -2.01 14.31
C ARG A 217 -8.94 -1.27 14.94
N ASN A 218 -10.07 -1.94 15.08
CA ASN A 218 -11.26 -1.41 15.74
C ASN A 218 -11.63 -2.22 17.00
N ASP A 219 -10.73 -3.08 17.43
CA ASP A 219 -10.83 -3.93 18.63
C ASP A 219 -9.46 -4.06 19.31
N ASP A 220 -9.39 -4.80 20.42
CA ASP A 220 -8.14 -5.07 21.17
C ASP A 220 -7.37 -6.24 20.54
N ARG A 221 -7.08 -6.18 19.23
CA ARG A 221 -6.21 -7.15 18.55
C ARG A 221 -4.80 -6.60 18.36
N TYR A 222 -3.83 -7.49 18.39
CA TYR A 222 -2.45 -7.19 18.00
C TYR A 222 -2.32 -7.10 16.48
N MET A 223 -1.55 -6.14 16.00
CA MET A 223 -1.13 -6.01 14.61
C MET A 223 0.34 -5.61 14.54
N THR A 224 1.09 -6.28 13.68
CA THR A 224 2.47 -5.88 13.36
C THR A 224 2.49 -4.59 12.53
N SER A 225 3.62 -3.88 12.51
CA SER A 225 3.78 -2.69 11.65
C SER A 225 3.56 -3.02 10.17
N VAL A 226 3.96 -4.20 9.71
CA VAL A 226 3.77 -4.66 8.32
C VAL A 226 2.28 -4.83 7.99
N GLU A 227 1.50 -5.43 8.90
CA GLU A 227 0.06 -5.58 8.71
C GLU A 227 -0.66 -4.23 8.68
N ARG A 228 -0.26 -3.28 9.54
CA ARG A 228 -0.81 -1.91 9.55
C ARG A 228 -0.51 -1.18 8.23
N VAL A 229 0.74 -1.26 7.75
CA VAL A 229 1.16 -0.67 6.48
C VAL A 229 0.39 -1.30 5.31
N ASN A 230 0.31 -2.63 5.26
CA ASN A 230 -0.45 -3.32 4.21
C ASN A 230 -1.93 -2.95 4.23
N PHE A 231 -2.54 -2.87 5.42
CA PHE A 231 -3.93 -2.43 5.56
C PHE A 231 -4.15 -1.03 4.99
N ALA A 232 -3.30 -0.06 5.38
CA ALA A 232 -3.40 1.32 4.92
C ALA A 232 -3.18 1.44 3.40
N ASN A 233 -2.17 0.76 2.89
CA ASN A 233 -1.87 0.73 1.46
C ASN A 233 -3.02 0.06 0.66
N ASN A 234 -3.54 -1.07 1.13
CA ASN A 234 -4.63 -1.80 0.46
C ASN A 234 -5.92 -0.98 0.34
N LEU A 235 -6.20 -0.11 1.28
CA LEU A 235 -7.33 0.80 1.24
C LEU A 235 -7.01 2.13 0.51
N ARG A 236 -5.80 2.27 -0.06
CA ARG A 236 -5.37 3.48 -0.80
C ARG A 236 -5.55 4.75 0.02
N GLY A 237 -5.04 4.73 1.25
CA GLY A 237 -5.09 5.88 2.14
C GLY A 237 -4.42 7.10 1.53
N ASN A 238 -5.02 8.26 1.74
CA ASN A 238 -4.42 9.54 1.35
C ASN A 238 -3.50 10.09 2.43
N VAL A 239 -3.71 9.67 3.69
CA VAL A 239 -2.90 10.04 4.84
C VAL A 239 -3.03 8.98 5.93
N LEU A 240 -1.96 8.75 6.68
CA LEU A 240 -1.96 7.92 7.88
C LEU A 240 -1.60 8.75 9.11
N LEU A 241 -2.44 8.63 10.15
CA LEU A 241 -2.19 9.16 11.49
C LEU A 241 -2.06 8.00 12.47
N SER A 242 -0.84 7.73 12.94
CA SER A 242 -0.59 6.74 14.00
C SER A 242 -0.64 7.44 15.36
N ILE A 243 -1.44 6.91 16.29
CA ILE A 243 -1.71 7.50 17.58
C ILE A 243 -1.08 6.65 18.67
N HIS A 244 -0.26 7.29 19.49
CA HIS A 244 0.48 6.73 20.61
C HIS A 244 0.43 7.63 21.83
N PHE A 245 0.79 7.09 22.97
CA PHE A 245 1.14 7.81 24.17
C PHE A 245 2.60 7.53 24.53
N ASN A 246 3.20 8.43 25.27
CA ASN A 246 4.64 8.38 25.52
C ASN A 246 4.98 7.93 26.95
N TRP A 247 6.23 7.55 27.12
CA TRP A 247 6.83 7.28 28.42
C TRP A 247 8.25 7.83 28.49
N SER A 248 8.66 8.27 29.67
CA SER A 248 10.04 8.69 29.93
C SER A 248 10.41 8.44 31.40
N PRO A 249 11.64 8.01 31.67
CA PRO A 249 12.12 7.97 33.06
C PRO A 249 12.29 9.37 33.66
N SER A 250 12.38 10.40 32.85
CA SER A 250 12.53 11.78 33.30
C SER A 250 11.17 12.39 33.65
N GLN A 251 11.04 12.87 34.87
CA GLN A 251 9.87 13.61 35.35
C GLN A 251 9.66 14.97 34.65
N ASN A 252 10.65 15.42 33.90
CA ASN A 252 10.56 16.66 33.12
C ASN A 252 9.94 16.47 31.74
N SER A 253 9.87 15.21 31.27
CA SER A 253 9.23 14.89 29.99
C SER A 253 7.72 14.98 30.12
N LYS A 254 7.09 15.85 29.32
CA LYS A 254 5.64 16.09 29.35
C LYS A 254 5.15 16.68 28.04
N GLY A 255 3.83 16.63 27.84
CA GLY A 255 3.13 17.15 26.68
C GLY A 255 3.17 16.21 25.50
N PHE A 256 3.10 16.70 24.27
CA PHE A 256 2.99 15.89 23.08
C PHE A 256 4.19 16.05 22.13
N ASN A 257 4.40 15.05 21.26
CA ASN A 257 5.35 15.11 20.15
C ASN A 257 4.67 14.71 18.86
N VAL A 258 5.01 15.37 17.77
CA VAL A 258 4.58 15.05 16.43
C VAL A 258 5.78 14.49 15.67
N CYS A 259 5.76 13.21 15.35
CA CYS A 259 6.89 12.52 14.76
C CYS A 259 6.65 12.27 13.27
N ILE A 260 7.64 12.60 12.45
CA ILE A 260 7.68 12.29 11.03
C ILE A 260 8.92 11.44 10.73
N ASN A 261 8.90 10.71 9.62
CA ASN A 261 10.05 9.95 9.23
C ASN A 261 11.25 10.85 8.91
N SER A 262 12.45 10.46 9.37
CA SER A 262 13.65 11.23 9.07
C SER A 262 14.25 10.81 7.74
N ASP A 263 14.49 11.77 6.87
CA ASP A 263 15.22 11.58 5.60
C ASP A 263 16.71 11.22 5.82
N ARG A 264 17.20 11.29 7.07
CA ARG A 264 18.62 11.19 7.41
C ARG A 264 19.12 9.81 7.76
N ILE A 265 18.26 8.82 7.94
CA ILE A 265 18.73 7.46 8.20
C ILE A 265 18.94 6.75 6.85
N ARG A 266 19.99 7.16 6.16
CA ARG A 266 20.69 6.29 5.22
C ARG A 266 21.32 5.18 6.04
N MET A 267 20.84 3.97 5.95
CA MET A 267 21.56 2.79 6.39
C MET A 267 22.91 2.78 5.69
N ALA A 268 23.96 2.60 6.47
CA ALA A 268 25.37 2.35 6.20
C ALA A 268 25.96 2.61 4.79
N PRO A 269 27.22 3.09 4.70
CA PRO A 269 27.84 3.58 3.46
C PRO A 269 28.17 2.54 2.38
N GLU A 270 27.66 1.31 2.47
CA GLU A 270 27.98 0.22 1.51
C GLU A 270 26.83 -0.13 0.54
N ALA A 271 25.68 0.53 0.60
CA ALA A 271 24.63 0.40 -0.42
C ALA A 271 24.59 1.67 -1.27
N SER A 272 25.54 1.81 -2.16
CA SER A 272 25.50 2.77 -3.25
C SER A 272 24.43 2.29 -4.24
N THR A 273 23.35 2.98 -4.28
CA THR A 273 22.40 3.33 -5.35
C THR A 273 21.03 3.61 -4.71
N ALA A 274 20.61 4.84 -4.87
CA ALA A 274 19.48 5.43 -4.21
C ALA A 274 18.15 4.69 -4.51
N SER A 275 17.78 3.75 -3.67
CA SER A 275 16.36 3.47 -3.47
C SER A 275 15.78 4.66 -2.70
N ILE A 276 15.11 5.58 -3.39
CA ILE A 276 14.25 6.55 -2.74
C ILE A 276 13.20 5.70 -2.02
N SER A 277 13.27 5.63 -0.69
CA SER A 277 12.22 4.94 0.07
C SER A 277 10.90 5.67 -0.20
N GLY A 278 9.77 4.95 -0.25
CA GLY A 278 8.45 5.60 -0.41
C GLY A 278 8.23 6.71 0.62
N ALA A 279 8.88 6.62 1.79
CA ALA A 279 8.92 7.64 2.84
C ALA A 279 9.44 8.99 2.36
N ASP A 280 10.49 9.04 1.52
CA ASP A 280 11.10 10.30 1.07
C ASP A 280 10.15 11.11 0.19
N MET A 281 9.32 10.42 -0.62
CA MET A 281 8.39 11.05 -1.54
C MET A 281 7.26 11.82 -0.83
N PHE A 282 6.89 11.39 0.38
CA PHE A 282 5.78 11.98 1.14
C PHE A 282 6.22 12.89 2.28
N THR A 283 7.53 13.07 2.52
CA THR A 283 8.05 13.86 3.65
C THR A 283 7.52 15.29 3.64
N GLY A 284 7.46 15.94 2.48
CA GLY A 284 6.91 17.30 2.37
C GLY A 284 5.43 17.39 2.81
N HIS A 285 4.61 16.41 2.46
CA HIS A 285 3.20 16.35 2.88
C HIS A 285 3.07 15.93 4.34
N SER A 286 3.90 15.02 4.82
CA SER A 286 3.96 14.64 6.23
C SER A 286 4.31 15.83 7.12
N LYS A 287 5.26 16.69 6.72
CA LYS A 287 5.59 17.96 7.41
C LYS A 287 4.41 18.91 7.45
N LYS A 288 3.67 19.08 6.34
CA LYS A 288 2.47 19.93 6.33
C LYS A 288 1.40 19.37 7.28
N PHE A 289 1.16 18.08 7.27
CA PHE A 289 0.19 17.44 8.16
C PHE A 289 0.63 17.55 9.64
N ALA A 290 1.90 17.32 9.94
CA ALA A 290 2.47 17.52 11.28
C ALA A 290 2.28 18.96 11.79
N THR A 291 2.45 19.96 10.92
CA THR A 291 2.22 21.36 11.26
C THR A 291 0.77 21.64 11.61
N GLU A 292 -0.19 21.08 10.86
CA GLU A 292 -1.62 21.22 11.16
C GLU A 292 -1.98 20.60 12.53
N ILE A 293 -1.48 19.38 12.80
CA ILE A 293 -1.69 18.72 14.09
C ILE A 293 -1.06 19.53 15.22
N ARG A 294 0.18 19.93 15.08
CA ARG A 294 0.89 20.70 16.12
C ARG A 294 0.20 22.02 16.44
N SER A 295 -0.21 22.74 15.42
CA SER A 295 -0.90 24.04 15.60
C SER A 295 -2.15 23.92 16.47
N ARG A 296 -2.99 22.91 16.21
CA ARG A 296 -4.25 22.73 16.94
C ARG A 296 -4.07 22.12 18.31
N LEU A 297 -3.20 21.12 18.44
CA LEU A 297 -2.96 20.51 19.74
C LEU A 297 -2.26 21.42 20.74
N THR A 298 -1.51 22.44 20.30
CA THR A 298 -0.88 23.42 21.19
C THR A 298 -1.93 24.22 22.00
N SER A 299 -3.13 24.41 21.48
CA SER A 299 -4.25 25.06 22.22
C SER A 299 -4.89 24.13 23.25
N VAL A 300 -4.77 22.82 23.09
CA VAL A 300 -5.34 21.80 24.00
C VAL A 300 -4.33 21.36 25.05
N ILE A 301 -3.10 21.11 24.60
CA ILE A 301 -1.99 20.67 25.44
C ILE A 301 -0.94 21.79 25.45
N SER A 302 -0.94 22.60 26.49
CA SER A 302 -0.09 23.81 26.60
C SER A 302 1.41 23.52 26.69
N THR A 303 1.81 22.24 26.78
CA THR A 303 3.19 21.82 26.91
C THR A 303 3.55 20.80 25.83
N GLY A 304 4.79 20.83 25.33
CA GLY A 304 5.23 19.93 24.26
C GLY A 304 5.11 20.58 22.89
N GLY A 305 4.54 19.85 21.93
CA GLY A 305 4.41 20.30 20.54
C GLY A 305 5.71 20.28 19.77
N LYS A 306 6.65 19.42 20.16
CA LYS A 306 7.90 19.26 19.44
C LYS A 306 7.66 18.41 18.20
N GLU A 307 8.08 18.94 17.07
CA GLU A 307 8.22 18.17 15.85
C GLU A 307 9.54 17.40 15.91
N LYS A 308 9.48 16.09 15.71
CA LYS A 308 10.64 15.21 15.78
C LYS A 308 10.79 14.44 14.48
N GLU A 309 11.99 14.39 13.96
CA GLU A 309 12.36 13.44 12.92
C GLU A 309 12.91 12.16 13.59
N ALA A 310 12.31 11.02 13.29
CA ALA A 310 12.66 9.73 13.86
C ALA A 310 12.49 8.59 12.83
N PRO A 311 13.26 7.49 12.96
CA PRO A 311 13.02 6.31 12.14
C PRO A 311 11.72 5.64 12.59
N LEU A 312 10.66 5.84 11.82
CA LEU A 312 9.36 5.26 12.12
C LEU A 312 9.17 3.94 11.36
N THR A 313 9.03 2.83 12.07
CA THR A 313 8.82 1.51 11.45
C THR A 313 7.50 1.45 10.66
N ILE A 314 6.49 2.21 11.08
CA ILE A 314 5.19 2.31 10.40
C ILE A 314 5.30 2.97 9.02
N THR A 315 6.40 3.62 8.68
CA THR A 315 6.60 4.22 7.36
C THR A 315 7.30 3.30 6.37
N ASN A 316 7.82 2.16 6.81
CA ASN A 316 8.51 1.23 5.94
C ASN A 316 7.54 0.58 4.95
N GLY A 317 7.65 0.93 3.68
CA GLY A 317 6.75 0.45 2.63
C GLY A 317 5.38 1.15 2.59
N LEU A 318 5.19 2.24 3.34
CA LEU A 318 3.97 3.04 3.28
C LEU A 318 3.99 3.98 2.07
N PHE A 319 2.86 4.10 1.37
CA PHE A 319 2.72 4.90 0.15
C PHE A 319 1.79 6.12 0.31
N MET A 320 1.84 6.73 1.48
CA MET A 320 1.10 7.95 1.78
C MET A 320 1.83 8.79 2.83
N PRO A 321 1.51 10.10 2.96
CA PRO A 321 1.97 10.92 4.08
C PRO A 321 1.61 10.27 5.41
N CYS A 322 2.56 10.32 6.36
CA CYS A 322 2.39 9.69 7.67
C CYS A 322 2.89 10.61 8.78
N VAL A 323 2.12 10.66 9.84
CA VAL A 323 2.50 11.27 11.11
C VAL A 323 2.23 10.28 12.24
N LEU A 324 3.21 10.13 13.14
CA LEU A 324 3.02 9.46 14.42
C LEU A 324 2.91 10.52 15.51
N LEU A 325 1.80 10.49 16.23
CA LEU A 325 1.52 11.39 17.34
C LEU A 325 1.71 10.66 18.67
N GLU A 326 2.56 11.20 19.53
CA GLU A 326 2.67 10.82 20.94
C GLU A 326 1.92 11.88 21.76
N VAL A 327 0.73 11.54 22.29
CA VAL A 327 -0.21 12.54 22.83
C VAL A 327 0.25 13.14 24.16
N LEU A 328 0.57 12.33 25.14
CA LEU A 328 1.02 12.70 26.50
C LEU A 328 1.98 11.65 27.04
N TYR A 329 2.72 11.97 28.08
CA TYR A 329 3.58 11.03 28.81
C TYR A 329 2.82 10.37 29.97
N LEU A 330 2.46 9.11 29.83
CA LEU A 330 1.76 8.36 30.88
C LEU A 330 2.61 8.13 32.16
N SER A 331 3.89 8.50 32.10
CA SER A 331 4.81 8.54 33.26
C SER A 331 4.81 9.87 34.00
N ASN A 332 4.19 10.93 33.46
CA ASN A 332 4.22 12.29 34.02
C ASN A 332 2.90 12.63 34.71
N GLN A 333 2.97 13.04 36.00
CA GLN A 333 1.76 13.33 36.79
C GLN A 333 0.93 14.47 36.20
N LYS A 334 1.57 15.54 35.70
CA LYS A 334 0.85 16.70 35.12
C LYS A 334 0.12 16.32 33.84
N ASP A 335 0.69 15.40 33.03
CA ASP A 335 0.05 14.89 31.84
C ASP A 335 -1.14 13.96 32.19
N LEU A 336 -1.01 13.16 33.24
CA LEU A 336 -2.13 12.36 33.76
C LEU A 336 -3.26 13.24 34.31
N ASP A 337 -2.93 14.34 35.02
CA ASP A 337 -3.94 15.31 35.48
C ASP A 337 -4.71 15.96 34.33
N ILE A 338 -4.09 16.07 33.15
CA ILE A 338 -4.73 16.54 31.90
C ILE A 338 -5.57 15.41 31.31
N LEU A 339 -5.01 14.20 31.20
CA LEU A 339 -5.68 13.03 30.64
C LEU A 339 -7.00 12.71 31.35
N TYR A 340 -7.03 12.85 32.69
CA TYR A 340 -8.21 12.52 33.50
C TYR A 340 -9.31 13.59 33.51
N LYS A 341 -9.16 14.69 32.80
CA LYS A 341 -10.26 15.60 32.56
C LYS A 341 -11.28 14.96 31.62
N SER A 342 -12.54 15.02 31.98
CA SER A 342 -13.64 14.31 31.30
C SER A 342 -13.73 14.59 29.80
N GLU A 343 -13.40 15.83 29.39
CA GLU A 343 -13.50 16.28 28.00
C GLU A 343 -12.19 16.13 27.21
N PHE A 344 -11.09 15.62 27.82
CA PHE A 344 -9.75 15.64 27.19
C PHE A 344 -9.70 14.82 25.91
N ILE A 345 -10.17 13.58 25.93
CA ILE A 345 -10.17 12.68 24.78
C ILE A 345 -11.01 13.26 23.63
N ASP A 346 -12.18 13.82 23.95
CA ASP A 346 -13.06 14.46 22.97
C ASP A 346 -12.40 15.67 22.32
N THR A 347 -11.75 16.50 23.15
CA THR A 347 -11.04 17.71 22.67
C THR A 347 -9.86 17.36 21.78
N VAL A 348 -9.08 16.33 22.13
CA VAL A 348 -7.99 15.83 21.30
C VAL A 348 -8.51 15.28 19.99
N ALA A 349 -9.54 14.43 20.04
CA ALA A 349 -10.14 13.85 18.84
C ALA A 349 -10.69 14.93 17.89
N THR A 350 -11.35 15.96 18.42
CA THR A 350 -11.84 17.12 17.65
C THR A 350 -10.69 17.86 16.98
N SER A 351 -9.62 18.17 17.73
CA SER A 351 -8.47 18.87 17.20
C SER A 351 -7.75 18.08 16.09
N LEU A 352 -7.68 16.75 16.22
CA LEU A 352 -7.10 15.88 15.21
C LEU A 352 -8.01 15.77 13.97
N SER A 353 -9.31 15.68 14.16
CA SER A 353 -10.29 15.70 13.07
C SER A 353 -10.21 17.00 12.25
N ASP A 354 -10.13 18.13 12.92
CA ASP A 354 -9.94 19.44 12.28
C ASP A 354 -8.59 19.54 11.54
N SER A 355 -7.54 18.91 12.08
CA SER A 355 -6.23 18.85 11.41
C SER A 355 -6.28 18.05 10.12
N ILE A 356 -7.00 16.93 10.13
CA ILE A 356 -7.23 16.07 8.96
C ILE A 356 -8.02 16.82 7.88
N LEU A 357 -9.10 17.52 8.27
CA LEU A 357 -9.90 18.32 7.34
C LEU A 357 -9.11 19.48 6.73
N ALA A 358 -8.26 20.14 7.52
CA ALA A 358 -7.38 21.20 7.01
C ALA A 358 -6.33 20.65 6.04
N PHE A 359 -5.72 19.51 6.37
CA PHE A 359 -4.75 18.85 5.49
C PHE A 359 -5.39 18.42 4.16
N ASN A 360 -6.62 17.88 4.18
CA ASN A 360 -7.36 17.55 2.96
C ASN A 360 -7.51 18.76 2.03
N ARG A 361 -7.84 19.94 2.58
CA ARG A 361 -7.92 21.19 1.80
C ARG A 361 -6.58 21.59 1.17
N VAL A 362 -5.47 21.40 1.90
CA VAL A 362 -4.12 21.66 1.38
C VAL A 362 -3.80 20.74 0.19
N VAL A 363 -4.14 19.46 0.30
CA VAL A 363 -3.94 18.49 -0.78
C VAL A 363 -4.82 18.80 -1.99
N ALA A 364 -6.09 19.17 -1.78
CA ALA A 364 -7.03 19.53 -2.84
C ALA A 364 -6.59 20.81 -3.60
N ALA A 365 -6.12 21.83 -2.87
CA ALA A 365 -5.64 23.07 -3.49
C ALA A 365 -4.41 22.87 -4.39
N GLN A 366 -3.54 21.91 -4.05
CA GLN A 366 -2.37 21.58 -4.87
C GLN A 366 -2.72 20.83 -6.17
N LYS A 367 -3.80 20.02 -6.18
CA LYS A 367 -4.31 19.39 -7.41
C LYS A 367 -4.81 20.44 -8.41
N ASN A 368 -5.52 21.45 -7.95
CA ASN A 368 -6.11 22.49 -8.78
C ASN A 368 -5.07 23.52 -9.32
N SER A 369 -3.84 23.52 -8.79
CA SER A 369 -2.76 24.43 -9.24
C SER A 369 -1.81 23.78 -10.26
N THR A 370 -1.99 22.51 -10.57
CA THR A 370 -1.19 21.72 -11.53
C THR A 370 -1.97 21.34 -12.79
N ASP A 371 -3.27 21.65 -12.85
CA ASP A 371 -4.13 21.63 -14.03
C ASP A 371 -4.20 23.06 -14.64
#